data_ea694d7e205a096cc69d6d480956308d
#
_entry.id   ea694d7e205a096cc69d6d480956308d
#
_cell.length_a   1.000
_cell.length_b   1.000
_cell.length_c   1.000
_cell.angle_alpha   90.00
_cell.angle_beta   90.00
_cell.angle_gamma   90.00
#
_symmetry.space_group_name_H-M   'P 1'
#
loop_
_entity.id
_entity.type
_entity.pdbx_description
1 polymer ?
#
loop_
_entity_poly.entity_id
_entity_poly.type
_entity_poly.pdbx_seq_one_letter_code
_entity_poly.pdbx_strand_id
1 'polypeptide(L)'
;MTRQQFDELTAKGVVILDGATGSNLRKAGMPVGISSEQWVLENPLVLQELQRAYVDAGSQIVYAPTFAANPISLRNFNLQDRVAELNTKLVKICKDGIGNRALVAGDITTTGQLMEPRGTLTYNELYEAYQEPVSYTHLRAHETCADL
;
A
#
# COMPACT_ATOMS: atom_id res chain seq x y z
N MET A 1 10.39 -8.30 -5.69
CA MET A 1 10.58 -8.28 -7.17
C MET A 1 11.78 -7.41 -7.44
N THR A 2 12.74 -7.88 -8.23
CA THR A 2 13.89 -7.07 -8.66
C THR A 2 13.48 -6.15 -9.81
N ARG A 3 14.29 -5.10 -10.09
CA ARG A 3 14.06 -4.23 -11.25
C ARG A 3 14.06 -5.03 -12.56
N GLN A 4 14.99 -5.96 -12.70
CA GLN A 4 15.06 -6.82 -13.87
C GLN A 4 13.75 -7.62 -14.08
N GLN A 5 13.20 -8.22 -13.02
CA GLN A 5 11.93 -8.93 -13.08
C GLN A 5 10.77 -8.03 -13.50
N PHE A 6 10.77 -6.76 -13.05
CA PHE A 6 9.78 -5.77 -13.46
C PHE A 6 9.95 -5.39 -14.94
N ASP A 7 11.18 -5.14 -15.38
CA ASP A 7 11.49 -4.82 -16.77
C ASP A 7 11.10 -5.98 -17.71
N GLU A 8 11.36 -7.23 -17.30
CA GLU A 8 10.95 -8.44 -18.04
C GLU A 8 9.43 -8.59 -18.10
N LEU A 9 8.70 -8.19 -17.06
CA LEU A 9 7.25 -8.20 -17.04
C LEU A 9 6.67 -7.16 -18.00
N THR A 10 7.18 -5.93 -17.93
CA THR A 10 6.71 -4.82 -18.79
C THR A 10 7.10 -4.97 -20.25
N ALA A 11 8.22 -5.64 -20.54
CA ALA A 11 8.65 -5.94 -21.91
C ALA A 11 7.70 -6.91 -22.64
N LYS A 12 6.88 -7.67 -21.91
CA LYS A 12 5.89 -8.61 -22.48
C LYS A 12 4.60 -7.93 -22.95
N GLY A 13 4.39 -6.68 -22.61
CA GLY A 13 3.20 -5.90 -22.97
C GLY A 13 2.63 -5.09 -21.80
N VAL A 14 1.33 -4.78 -21.92
CA VAL A 14 0.62 -4.03 -20.86
C VAL A 14 0.49 -4.88 -19.60
N VAL A 15 0.87 -4.31 -18.48
CA VAL A 15 0.68 -4.91 -17.14
C VAL A 15 -0.63 -4.41 -16.56
N ILE A 16 -1.50 -5.33 -16.20
CA ILE A 16 -2.82 -5.02 -15.63
C ILE A 16 -2.69 -4.97 -14.12
N LEU A 17 -3.06 -3.83 -13.54
CA LEU A 17 -3.15 -3.61 -12.10
C LEU A 17 -4.55 -3.96 -11.60
N ASP A 18 -4.72 -4.01 -10.27
CA ASP A 18 -6.03 -4.11 -9.66
C ASP A 18 -6.79 -2.77 -9.72
N GLY A 19 -8.01 -2.77 -9.20
CA GLY A 19 -8.91 -1.63 -9.24
C GLY A 19 -9.22 -1.05 -7.86
N ALA A 20 -10.38 -0.41 -7.76
CA ALA A 20 -10.79 0.33 -6.58
C ALA A 20 -10.89 -0.54 -5.32
N THR A 21 -10.04 -0.30 -4.34
CA THR A 21 -10.08 -1.00 -3.04
C THR A 21 -11.04 -0.32 -2.07
N GLY A 22 -10.86 0.96 -1.77
CA GLY A 22 -11.61 1.65 -0.72
C GLY A 22 -13.13 1.63 -0.90
N SER A 23 -13.63 1.84 -2.13
CA SER A 23 -15.07 1.78 -2.43
C SER A 23 -15.65 0.37 -2.27
N ASN A 24 -14.88 -0.68 -2.60
CA ASN A 24 -15.32 -2.05 -2.42
C ASN A 24 -15.29 -2.47 -0.94
N LEU A 25 -14.32 -2.03 -0.15
CA LEU A 25 -14.33 -2.23 1.30
C LEU A 25 -15.55 -1.57 1.95
N ARG A 26 -15.93 -0.37 1.49
CA ARG A 26 -17.17 0.28 1.97
C ARG A 26 -18.43 -0.51 1.62
N LYS A 27 -18.53 -1.05 0.41
CA LYS A 27 -19.63 -1.95 0.01
C LYS A 27 -19.69 -3.21 0.86
N ALA A 28 -18.51 -3.68 1.33
CA ALA A 28 -18.40 -4.83 2.23
C ALA A 28 -18.64 -4.50 3.71
N GLY A 29 -19.04 -3.26 4.03
CA GLY A 29 -19.44 -2.86 5.38
C GLY A 29 -18.42 -2.01 6.15
N MET A 30 -17.31 -1.55 5.51
CA MET A 30 -16.38 -0.63 6.17
C MET A 30 -17.06 0.71 6.49
N PRO A 31 -17.12 1.14 7.76
CA PRO A 31 -17.71 2.41 8.13
C PRO A 31 -16.96 3.63 7.57
N VAL A 32 -17.67 4.74 7.47
CA VAL A 32 -17.05 6.04 7.13
C VAL A 32 -16.32 6.62 8.35
N GLY A 33 -15.19 7.31 8.12
CA GLY A 33 -14.49 8.03 9.19
C GLY A 33 -13.55 7.20 10.04
N ILE A 34 -13.27 5.96 9.64
CA ILE A 34 -12.25 5.10 10.29
C ILE A 34 -11.05 4.88 9.36
N SER A 35 -9.92 4.46 9.93
CA SER A 35 -8.76 4.02 9.13
C SER A 35 -9.09 2.73 8.37
N SER A 36 -8.93 2.76 7.05
CA SER A 36 -9.05 1.57 6.20
C SER A 36 -8.00 0.52 6.54
N GLU A 37 -6.81 0.96 6.89
CA GLU A 37 -5.67 0.13 7.25
C GLU A 37 -6.00 -0.71 8.49
N GLN A 38 -6.51 -0.07 9.55
CA GLN A 38 -6.90 -0.79 10.75
C GLN A 38 -8.10 -1.71 10.49
N TRP A 39 -9.11 -1.23 9.76
CA TRP A 39 -10.30 -2.05 9.47
C TRP A 39 -9.96 -3.32 8.69
N VAL A 40 -9.03 -3.24 7.75
CA VAL A 40 -8.54 -4.41 6.99
C VAL A 40 -7.82 -5.41 7.91
N LEU A 41 -7.05 -4.94 8.90
CA LEU A 41 -6.43 -5.84 9.88
C LEU A 41 -7.46 -6.62 10.71
N GLU A 42 -8.60 -6.01 10.98
CA GLU A 42 -9.72 -6.63 11.70
C GLU A 42 -10.59 -7.52 10.79
N ASN A 43 -10.59 -7.24 9.46
CA ASN A 43 -11.40 -7.92 8.45
C ASN A 43 -10.56 -8.40 7.25
N PRO A 44 -9.49 -9.18 7.46
CA PRO A 44 -8.52 -9.49 6.40
C PRO A 44 -9.12 -10.29 5.23
N LEU A 45 -10.11 -11.12 5.49
CA LEU A 45 -10.75 -11.95 4.46
C LEU A 45 -11.44 -11.11 3.40
N VAL A 46 -12.02 -9.96 3.76
CA VAL A 46 -12.70 -9.06 2.82
C VAL A 46 -11.71 -8.54 1.76
N LEU A 47 -10.53 -8.11 2.20
CA LEU A 47 -9.48 -7.69 1.26
C LEU A 47 -9.01 -8.84 0.39
N GLN A 48 -8.75 -10.00 1.01
CA GLN A 48 -8.26 -11.18 0.29
C GLN A 48 -9.24 -11.66 -0.79
N GLU A 49 -10.53 -11.67 -0.50
CA GLU A 49 -11.58 -12.02 -1.48
C GLU A 49 -11.61 -11.01 -2.64
N LEU A 50 -11.56 -9.73 -2.33
CA LEU A 50 -11.51 -8.67 -3.36
C LEU A 50 -10.28 -8.84 -4.26
N GLN A 51 -9.10 -9.04 -3.68
CA GLN A 51 -7.87 -9.19 -4.45
C GLN A 51 -7.84 -10.47 -5.28
N ARG A 52 -8.39 -11.57 -4.76
CA ARG A 52 -8.57 -12.80 -5.55
C ARG A 52 -9.46 -12.55 -6.76
N ALA A 53 -10.55 -11.82 -6.60
CA ALA A 53 -11.44 -11.49 -7.71
C ALA A 53 -10.73 -10.65 -8.78
N TYR A 54 -9.88 -9.69 -8.39
CA TYR A 54 -9.06 -8.94 -9.34
C TYR A 54 -8.04 -9.83 -10.07
N VAL A 55 -7.36 -10.72 -9.35
CA VAL A 55 -6.40 -11.67 -9.95
C VAL A 55 -7.10 -12.63 -10.90
N ASP A 56 -8.29 -13.12 -10.52
CA ASP A 56 -9.11 -14.00 -11.37
C ASP A 56 -9.60 -13.27 -12.63
N ALA A 57 -9.77 -11.94 -12.56
CA ALA A 57 -10.09 -11.08 -13.70
C ALA A 57 -8.86 -10.72 -14.57
N GLY A 58 -7.64 -11.10 -14.16
CA GLY A 58 -6.41 -10.91 -14.94
C GLY A 58 -5.42 -9.89 -14.38
N SER A 59 -5.63 -9.36 -13.19
CA SER A 59 -4.64 -8.46 -12.57
C SER A 59 -3.33 -9.19 -12.28
N GLN A 60 -2.23 -8.60 -12.69
CA GLN A 60 -0.87 -9.13 -12.53
C GLN A 60 -0.16 -8.52 -11.32
N ILE A 61 -0.62 -7.35 -10.88
CA ILE A 61 -0.16 -6.66 -9.68
C ILE A 61 -1.39 -6.21 -8.90
N VAL A 62 -1.40 -6.43 -7.58
CA VAL A 62 -2.38 -5.88 -6.66
C VAL A 62 -1.71 -4.95 -5.67
N TYR A 63 -2.40 -3.87 -5.29
CA TYR A 63 -1.91 -2.94 -4.29
C TYR A 63 -2.25 -3.40 -2.87
N ALA A 64 -1.24 -3.41 -1.99
CA ALA A 64 -1.50 -3.46 -0.56
C ALA A 64 -2.16 -2.14 -0.14
N PRO A 65 -3.19 -2.17 0.73
CA PRO A 65 -3.90 -0.97 1.16
C PRO A 65 -3.08 -0.18 2.19
N THR A 66 -1.86 0.21 1.80
CA THR A 66 -0.92 1.02 2.58
C THR A 66 -1.02 2.50 2.24
N PHE A 67 -2.05 2.87 1.50
CA PHE A 67 -2.30 4.19 0.94
C PHE A 67 -2.11 5.34 1.93
N ALA A 68 -2.72 5.28 3.12
CA ALA A 68 -2.56 6.27 4.17
C ALA A 68 -1.72 5.76 5.36
N ALA A 69 -0.97 4.66 5.21
CA ALA A 69 -0.19 4.06 6.27
C ALA A 69 1.16 4.78 6.52
N ASN A 70 1.14 6.10 6.54
CA ASN A 70 2.25 6.96 6.92
C ASN A 70 1.94 7.71 8.24
N PRO A 71 2.94 8.16 9.00
CA PRO A 71 2.72 8.73 10.33
C PRO A 71 1.87 10.00 10.32
N ILE A 72 1.92 10.80 9.24
CA ILE A 72 1.15 12.05 9.13
C ILE A 72 -0.34 11.75 8.97
N SER A 73 -0.70 10.86 8.04
CA SER A 73 -2.11 10.49 7.79
C SER A 73 -2.71 9.70 8.95
N LEU A 74 -1.93 8.79 9.55
CA LEU A 74 -2.37 7.96 10.67
C LEU A 74 -2.63 8.75 11.96
N ARG A 75 -2.07 9.95 12.13
CA ARG A 75 -2.38 10.85 13.25
C ARG A 75 -3.87 11.16 13.37
N ASN A 76 -4.57 11.24 12.26
CA ASN A 76 -6.02 11.50 12.25
C ASN A 76 -6.83 10.43 12.97
N PHE A 77 -6.23 9.26 13.20
CA PHE A 77 -6.84 8.10 13.84
C PHE A 77 -6.11 7.68 15.11
N ASN A 78 -5.12 8.45 15.60
CA ASN A 78 -4.23 8.12 16.72
C ASN A 78 -3.46 6.79 16.50
N LEU A 79 -3.04 6.54 15.27
CA LEU A 79 -2.35 5.31 14.84
C LEU A 79 -0.92 5.58 14.34
N GLN A 80 -0.37 6.79 14.52
CA GLN A 80 0.95 7.19 14.02
C GLN A 80 2.10 6.31 14.54
N ASP A 81 1.95 5.70 15.70
CA ASP A 81 2.98 4.83 16.29
C ASP A 81 2.89 3.37 15.79
N ARG A 82 1.95 3.09 14.89
CA ARG A 82 1.70 1.74 14.33
C ARG A 82 2.09 1.61 12.86
N VAL A 83 2.87 2.54 12.32
CA VAL A 83 3.28 2.55 10.90
C VAL A 83 3.92 1.22 10.49
N ALA A 84 4.92 0.77 11.25
CA ALA A 84 5.62 -0.49 10.99
C ALA A 84 4.68 -1.71 11.01
N GLU A 85 3.84 -1.80 12.04
CA GLU A 85 2.88 -2.90 12.20
C GLU A 85 1.88 -2.92 11.03
N LEU A 86 1.26 -1.77 10.73
CA LEU A 86 0.23 -1.65 9.69
C LEU A 86 0.80 -2.03 8.32
N ASN A 87 1.91 -1.43 7.91
CA ASN A 87 2.52 -1.71 6.61
C ASN A 87 2.92 -3.19 6.48
N THR A 88 3.59 -3.76 7.48
CA THR A 88 4.02 -5.16 7.46
C THR A 88 2.83 -6.13 7.37
N LYS A 89 1.80 -5.92 8.21
CA LYS A 89 0.64 -6.81 8.25
C LYS A 89 -0.22 -6.69 7.01
N LEU A 90 -0.44 -5.48 6.47
CA LEU A 90 -1.22 -5.26 5.26
C LEU A 90 -0.60 -5.95 4.04
N VAL A 91 0.72 -5.82 3.87
CA VAL A 91 1.44 -6.54 2.81
C VAL A 91 1.33 -8.06 2.99
N LYS A 92 1.45 -8.55 4.24
CA LYS A 92 1.31 -9.97 4.53
C LYS A 92 -0.10 -10.49 4.21
N ILE A 93 -1.15 -9.76 4.58
CA ILE A 93 -2.54 -10.12 4.26
C ILE A 93 -2.73 -10.28 2.75
N CYS A 94 -2.19 -9.36 1.95
CA CYS A 94 -2.24 -9.46 0.49
C CYS A 94 -1.51 -10.71 -0.02
N LYS A 95 -0.26 -10.93 0.41
CA LYS A 95 0.53 -12.10 0.02
C LYS A 95 -0.15 -13.41 0.40
N ASP A 96 -0.69 -13.50 1.61
CA ASP A 96 -1.43 -14.68 2.08
C ASP A 96 -2.71 -14.92 1.25
N GLY A 97 -3.36 -13.84 0.80
CA GLY A 97 -4.60 -13.91 0.03
C GLY A 97 -4.44 -14.42 -1.40
N ILE A 98 -3.41 -13.93 -2.09
CA ILE A 98 -3.21 -14.21 -3.53
C ILE A 98 -2.10 -15.23 -3.81
N GLY A 99 -1.23 -15.52 -2.85
CA GLY A 99 -0.06 -16.40 -3.03
C GLY A 99 0.88 -15.86 -4.12
N ASN A 100 1.28 -16.73 -5.04
CA ASN A 100 2.19 -16.41 -6.15
C ASN A 100 1.45 -16.07 -7.46
N ARG A 101 0.13 -15.85 -7.43
CA ARG A 101 -0.68 -15.62 -8.63
C ARG A 101 -0.52 -14.22 -9.22
N ALA A 102 -0.15 -13.26 -8.40
CA ALA A 102 0.13 -11.88 -8.80
C ALA A 102 1.21 -11.28 -7.88
N LEU A 103 1.76 -10.16 -8.28
CA LEU A 103 2.69 -9.38 -7.47
C LEU A 103 1.93 -8.48 -6.50
N VAL A 104 2.54 -8.16 -5.37
CA VAL A 104 2.02 -7.18 -4.41
C VAL A 104 2.90 -5.94 -4.47
N ALA A 105 2.28 -4.78 -4.68
CA ALA A 105 2.92 -3.47 -4.61
C ALA A 105 2.43 -2.69 -3.39
N GLY A 106 3.31 -1.92 -2.76
CA GLY A 106 2.92 -0.92 -1.76
C GLY A 106 2.33 0.31 -2.46
N ASP A 107 1.33 0.90 -1.84
CA ASP A 107 0.70 2.13 -2.32
C ASP A 107 1.06 3.30 -1.40
N ILE A 108 1.48 4.42 -1.99
CA ILE A 108 1.86 5.64 -1.28
C ILE A 108 1.09 6.81 -1.88
N THR A 109 0.41 7.55 -1.03
CA THR A 109 -0.37 8.73 -1.44
C THR A 109 0.05 9.99 -0.71
N THR A 110 -0.57 11.09 -1.08
CA THR A 110 -0.40 12.38 -0.39
C THR A 110 -0.74 12.27 1.11
N THR A 111 -0.01 13.01 1.93
CA THR A 111 -0.28 13.13 3.37
C THR A 111 -1.53 13.95 3.68
N GLY A 112 -2.14 14.60 2.68
CA GLY A 112 -3.24 15.55 2.85
C GLY A 112 -2.79 16.93 3.34
N GLN A 113 -1.49 17.13 3.59
CA GLN A 113 -0.92 18.41 3.98
C GLN A 113 -0.16 19.06 2.83
N LEU A 114 -0.17 20.38 2.78
CA LEU A 114 0.59 21.15 1.79
C LEU A 114 2.00 21.43 2.30
N MET A 115 2.95 21.35 1.39
CA MET A 115 4.34 21.72 1.66
C MET A 115 4.52 23.24 1.64
N GLU A 116 5.58 23.69 2.31
CA GLU A 116 6.06 25.09 2.21
C GLU A 116 6.30 25.48 0.73
N PRO A 117 6.00 26.72 0.37
CA PRO A 117 5.48 27.84 1.16
C PRO A 117 3.94 27.90 1.25
N ARG A 118 3.22 26.92 0.65
CA ARG A 118 1.74 26.91 0.62
C ARG A 118 1.11 26.25 1.85
N GLY A 119 1.86 25.53 2.62
CA GLY A 119 1.49 24.88 3.87
C GLY A 119 2.63 24.94 4.87
N THR A 120 2.59 24.04 5.85
CA THR A 120 3.58 24.01 6.95
C THR A 120 4.50 22.79 6.88
N LEU A 121 4.24 21.85 5.97
CA LEU A 121 5.03 20.62 5.87
C LEU A 121 6.35 20.90 5.15
N THR A 122 7.47 20.64 5.82
CA THR A 122 8.80 20.75 5.22
C THR A 122 9.12 19.54 4.33
N TYR A 123 10.10 19.70 3.44
CA TYR A 123 10.59 18.59 2.63
C TYR A 123 11.11 17.43 3.49
N ASN A 124 11.87 17.73 4.55
CA ASN A 124 12.44 16.69 5.41
C ASN A 124 11.36 15.89 6.15
N GLU A 125 10.35 16.56 6.70
CA GLU A 125 9.23 15.89 7.36
C GLU A 125 8.48 14.97 6.39
N LEU A 126 8.27 15.42 5.15
CA LEU A 126 7.63 14.60 4.12
C LEU A 126 8.50 13.40 3.72
N TYR A 127 9.80 13.62 3.55
CA TYR A 127 10.76 12.56 3.23
C TYR A 127 10.78 11.46 4.31
N GLU A 128 10.89 11.86 5.58
CA GLU A 128 10.86 10.94 6.72
C GLU A 128 9.53 10.18 6.80
N ALA A 129 8.40 10.89 6.59
CA ALA A 129 7.07 10.29 6.61
C ALA A 129 6.87 9.20 5.53
N TYR A 130 7.58 9.27 4.40
CA TYR A 130 7.52 8.24 3.37
C TYR A 130 8.64 7.20 3.47
N GLN A 131 9.80 7.56 3.99
CA GLN A 131 10.90 6.60 4.18
C GLN A 131 10.50 5.48 5.14
N GLU A 132 9.79 5.81 6.21
CA GLU A 132 9.39 4.85 7.22
C GLU A 132 8.47 3.74 6.66
N PRO A 133 7.30 4.02 6.03
CA PRO A 133 6.46 2.98 5.46
C PRO A 133 7.17 2.10 4.43
N VAL A 134 7.98 2.71 3.56
CA VAL A 134 8.72 2.00 2.51
C VAL A 134 9.69 0.97 3.09
N SER A 135 10.31 1.25 4.24
CA SER A 135 11.23 0.32 4.88
C SER A 135 10.56 -0.95 5.41
N TYR A 136 9.26 -0.90 5.74
CA TYR A 136 8.50 -2.01 6.32
C TYR A 136 7.71 -2.83 5.32
N THR A 137 7.47 -2.32 4.12
CA THR A 137 6.68 -3.07 3.14
C THR A 137 7.44 -4.26 2.56
N HIS A 138 8.77 -4.27 2.61
CA HIS A 138 9.64 -5.28 1.99
C HIS A 138 9.27 -5.59 0.52
N LEU A 139 8.68 -4.61 -0.16
CA LEU A 139 8.30 -4.69 -1.57
C LEU A 139 9.39 -4.09 -2.46
N ARG A 140 10.41 -3.48 -1.86
CA ARG A 140 11.57 -2.96 -2.57
C ARG A 140 12.38 -4.13 -3.14
N ALA A 141 12.83 -3.98 -4.36
CA ALA A 141 13.96 -4.76 -4.84
C ALA A 141 15.16 -4.47 -3.92
N HIS A 142 15.76 -5.49 -3.36
CA HIS A 142 16.82 -5.40 -2.35
C HIS A 142 18.05 -4.58 -2.79
N GLU A 143 18.16 -4.22 -4.06
CA GLU A 143 19.38 -3.75 -4.68
C GLU A 143 19.39 -2.25 -5.02
N THR A 144 18.30 -1.52 -4.80
CA THR A 144 18.19 -0.13 -5.28
C THR A 144 18.32 0.94 -4.20
N CYS A 145 18.56 0.58 -2.95
CA CYS A 145 18.68 1.55 -1.87
C CYS A 145 20.10 1.98 -1.55
N ALA A 146 21.09 1.34 -2.13
CA ALA A 146 22.50 1.69 -1.92
C ALA A 146 23.04 2.67 -2.97
N ASP A 147 22.33 2.87 -4.08
CA ASP A 147 22.86 3.57 -5.26
C ASP A 147 22.04 4.81 -5.68
N LEU A 148 21.26 5.41 -4.76
CA LEU A 148 20.61 6.71 -5.01
C LEU A 148 21.07 7.74 -3.99
#